data_ab907ab05aca195060cd6956f6f87a1f
#
_entry.id   ab907ab05aca195060cd6956f6f87a1f
#
_cell.length_a   1.000
_cell.length_b   1.000
_cell.length_c   1.000
_cell.angle_alpha   90.00
_cell.angle_beta   90.00
_cell.angle_gamma   90.00
#
_symmetry.space_group_name_H-M   'P 1'
#
loop_
_entity.id
_entity.type
_entity.pdbx_description
1 polymer ?
#
loop_
_entity_poly.entity_id
_entity_poly.type
_entity_poly.pdbx_seq_one_letter_code
_entity_poly.pdbx_strand_id
1 'polypeptide(L)'
;MQIKFIKLWSSYLKVSLWHIAVLALLGMPALAMAAPNDAEALQGHWRLEQAGAIESGQLKAYDFNSCRLLRTYSLRADGYAIYSSAEGEEGACEPLEPRLSHWRLEGKRLVFYIGDEVLEEAEVVWLDAQRLRLDFVVDLAQSQDGQTPSVWPLKFTTYQILRRVNQV
;
A
#
# COMPACT_ATOMS: atom_id res chain seq x y z
N MET A 1 -47.65 -58.93 -37.84
CA MET A 1 -46.97 -57.67 -38.09
C MET A 1 -47.29 -56.71 -36.94
N GLN A 2 -46.49 -56.72 -35.87
CA GLN A 2 -46.62 -55.86 -34.70
C GLN A 2 -45.24 -55.49 -34.19
N ILE A 3 -44.76 -54.44 -34.59
CA ILE A 3 -44.52 -53.14 -34.00
C ILE A 3 -43.55 -53.16 -32.80
N LYS A 4 -42.30 -52.94 -33.13
CA LYS A 4 -41.20 -52.55 -32.20
C LYS A 4 -41.18 -51.03 -32.05
N PHE A 5 -41.94 -50.45 -31.13
CA PHE A 5 -41.91 -49.00 -30.90
C PHE A 5 -41.78 -48.53 -29.44
N ILE A 6 -41.44 -49.40 -28.52
CA ILE A 6 -41.44 -49.02 -27.08
C ILE A 6 -40.00 -48.93 -26.45
N LYS A 7 -38.95 -49.12 -27.20
CA LYS A 7 -37.59 -49.12 -26.57
C LYS A 7 -36.78 -47.83 -26.73
N LEU A 8 -37.29 -46.82 -27.38
CA LEU A 8 -36.53 -45.58 -27.67
C LEU A 8 -36.78 -44.43 -26.67
N TRP A 9 -37.82 -44.50 -25.84
CA TRP A 9 -38.16 -43.41 -24.93
C TRP A 9 -37.52 -43.48 -23.54
N SER A 10 -36.98 -44.65 -23.15
CA SER A 10 -36.32 -44.80 -21.82
C SER A 10 -34.91 -44.24 -21.77
N SER A 11 -34.26 -44.03 -22.91
CA SER A 11 -32.87 -43.56 -22.93
C SER A 11 -32.72 -42.03 -22.88
N TYR A 12 -33.74 -41.29 -23.27
CA TYR A 12 -33.68 -39.83 -23.27
C TYR A 12 -33.99 -39.20 -21.91
N LEU A 13 -34.72 -39.87 -21.04
CA LEU A 13 -35.06 -39.37 -19.70
C LEU A 13 -33.89 -39.46 -18.69
N LYS A 14 -32.91 -40.33 -18.94
CA LYS A 14 -31.75 -40.48 -18.02
C LYS A 14 -30.65 -39.45 -18.23
N VAL A 15 -30.57 -38.81 -19.42
CA VAL A 15 -29.54 -37.80 -19.72
C VAL A 15 -29.95 -36.44 -19.19
N SER A 16 -31.24 -36.15 -19.05
CA SER A 16 -31.76 -34.84 -18.64
C SER A 16 -31.56 -34.58 -17.13
N LEU A 17 -31.56 -35.56 -16.29
CA LEU A 17 -31.41 -35.40 -14.84
C LEU A 17 -29.96 -35.13 -14.38
N TRP A 18 -28.97 -35.59 -15.15
CA TRP A 18 -27.56 -35.32 -14.83
C TRP A 18 -27.11 -33.90 -15.22
N HIS A 19 -27.70 -33.33 -16.24
CA HIS A 19 -27.36 -31.96 -16.67
C HIS A 19 -27.95 -30.89 -15.76
N ILE A 20 -29.04 -31.15 -15.05
CA ILE A 20 -29.64 -30.19 -14.10
C ILE A 20 -28.83 -30.15 -12.79
N ALA A 21 -28.21 -31.23 -12.38
CA ALA A 21 -27.39 -31.27 -11.16
C ALA A 21 -26.03 -30.54 -11.29
N VAL A 22 -25.47 -30.46 -12.50
CA VAL A 22 -24.19 -29.81 -12.75
C VAL A 22 -24.33 -28.29 -12.85
N LEU A 23 -25.47 -27.78 -13.32
CA LEU A 23 -25.75 -26.33 -13.42
C LEU A 23 -26.05 -25.68 -12.07
N ALA A 24 -26.49 -26.42 -11.07
CA ALA A 24 -26.76 -25.89 -9.72
C ALA A 24 -25.50 -25.64 -8.89
N LEU A 25 -24.35 -26.22 -9.26
CA LEU A 25 -23.07 -26.03 -8.58
C LEU A 25 -22.26 -24.82 -9.09
N LEU A 26 -22.62 -24.24 -10.22
CA LEU A 26 -21.93 -23.10 -10.82
C LEU A 26 -22.54 -21.73 -10.42
N GLY A 27 -23.60 -21.73 -9.63
CA GLY A 27 -24.35 -20.54 -9.25
C GLY A 27 -24.11 -20.04 -7.84
N MET A 28 -23.03 -20.43 -7.15
CA MET A 28 -22.65 -19.71 -5.93
C MET A 28 -22.16 -18.32 -6.33
N PRO A 29 -22.89 -17.24 -5.97
CA PRO A 29 -22.32 -15.92 -6.10
C PRO A 29 -21.02 -15.94 -5.29
N ALA A 30 -19.88 -15.77 -5.95
CA ALA A 30 -18.67 -15.39 -5.27
C ALA A 30 -19.06 -14.15 -4.47
N LEU A 31 -19.16 -14.27 -3.16
CA LEU A 31 -19.23 -13.13 -2.27
C LEU A 31 -17.96 -12.33 -2.58
N ALA A 32 -18.08 -11.33 -3.45
CA ALA A 32 -17.04 -10.36 -3.66
C ALA A 32 -16.83 -9.72 -2.29
N MET A 33 -15.86 -10.22 -1.54
CA MET A 33 -15.35 -9.52 -0.38
C MET A 33 -14.89 -8.18 -0.94
N ALA A 34 -15.62 -7.12 -0.59
CA ALA A 34 -15.18 -5.77 -0.91
C ALA A 34 -13.74 -5.68 -0.44
N ALA A 35 -12.83 -5.35 -1.34
CA ALA A 35 -11.45 -5.10 -0.95
C ALA A 35 -11.50 -4.04 0.16
N PRO A 36 -10.76 -4.22 1.26
CA PRO A 36 -10.72 -3.22 2.31
C PRO A 36 -10.44 -1.88 1.66
N ASN A 37 -11.16 -0.84 2.09
CA ASN A 37 -10.90 0.51 1.61
C ASN A 37 -9.42 0.79 1.88
N ASP A 38 -8.64 1.09 0.85
CA ASP A 38 -7.18 1.27 0.96
C ASP A 38 -6.82 2.29 2.04
N ALA A 39 -7.68 3.30 2.27
CA ALA A 39 -7.50 4.26 3.35
C ALA A 39 -7.66 3.62 4.73
N GLU A 40 -8.61 2.70 4.92
CA GLU A 40 -8.77 1.96 6.17
C GLU A 40 -7.58 1.00 6.40
N ALA A 41 -7.11 0.38 5.34
CA ALA A 41 -5.92 -0.48 5.38
C ALA A 41 -4.64 0.29 5.74
N LEU A 42 -4.55 1.60 5.48
CA LEU A 42 -3.41 2.43 5.89
C LEU A 42 -3.43 2.83 7.36
N GLN A 43 -4.58 2.81 8.03
CA GLN A 43 -4.67 3.17 9.44
C GLN A 43 -3.83 2.25 10.31
N GLY A 44 -3.15 2.82 11.30
CA GLY A 44 -2.33 2.06 12.25
C GLY A 44 -0.95 2.68 12.45
N HIS A 45 -0.05 1.87 13.03
CA HIS A 45 1.32 2.26 13.33
C HIS A 45 2.27 1.57 12.36
N TRP A 46 3.15 2.37 11.78
CA TRP A 46 4.11 1.94 10.78
C TRP A 46 5.51 2.33 11.22
N ARG A 47 6.45 1.42 11.10
CA ARG A 47 7.86 1.64 11.41
C ARG A 47 8.71 1.50 10.14
N LEU A 48 9.70 2.37 9.99
CA LEU A 48 10.66 2.28 8.91
C LEU A 48 11.49 1.00 9.02
N GLU A 49 11.53 0.21 7.92
CA GLU A 49 12.46 -0.92 7.77
C GLU A 49 13.62 -0.55 6.87
N GLN A 50 13.38 0.20 5.82
CA GLN A 50 14.37 0.54 4.81
C GLN A 50 13.98 1.84 4.12
N ALA A 51 14.97 2.61 3.69
CA ALA A 51 14.77 3.72 2.76
C ALA A 51 15.92 3.79 1.75
N GLY A 52 15.70 4.51 0.65
CA GLY A 52 16.69 4.61 -0.40
C GLY A 52 16.21 5.45 -1.57
N ALA A 53 16.88 5.30 -2.70
CA ALA A 53 16.50 5.88 -3.98
C ALA A 53 16.01 4.82 -4.96
N ILE A 54 15.20 5.25 -5.93
CA ILE A 54 14.81 4.45 -7.09
C ILE A 54 15.64 4.94 -8.27
N GLU A 55 16.61 4.15 -8.70
CA GLU A 55 17.47 4.48 -9.83
C GLU A 55 17.23 3.48 -10.98
N SER A 56 16.83 3.98 -12.13
CA SER A 56 16.52 3.14 -13.31
C SER A 56 15.53 2.01 -13.00
N GLY A 57 14.55 2.27 -12.11
CA GLY A 57 13.55 1.30 -11.67
C GLY A 57 14.04 0.28 -10.63
N GLN A 58 15.28 0.40 -10.15
CA GLN A 58 15.85 -0.45 -9.10
C GLN A 58 15.91 0.26 -7.76
N LEU A 59 15.60 -0.47 -6.69
CA LEU A 59 15.70 0.05 -5.33
C LEU A 59 17.16 -0.02 -4.87
N LYS A 60 17.71 1.14 -4.52
CA LYS A 60 19.03 1.27 -3.88
C LYS A 60 18.85 1.74 -2.45
N ALA A 61 19.11 0.85 -1.49
CA ALA A 61 19.00 1.17 -0.08
C ALA A 61 20.09 2.16 0.36
N TYR A 62 19.71 3.07 1.26
CA TYR A 62 20.69 3.86 2.01
C TYR A 62 21.16 3.07 3.23
N ASP A 63 22.42 3.23 3.56
CA ASP A 63 22.99 2.73 4.83
C ASP A 63 22.62 3.72 5.94
N PHE A 64 21.56 3.39 6.70
CA PHE A 64 21.11 4.18 7.83
C PHE A 64 21.57 3.57 9.14
N ASN A 65 22.02 4.41 10.07
CA ASN A 65 22.24 3.99 11.45
C ASN A 65 20.92 3.60 12.14
N SER A 66 21.03 2.90 13.26
CA SER A 66 19.85 2.39 14.01
C SER A 66 18.90 3.49 14.45
N CYS A 67 19.38 4.72 14.73
CA CYS A 67 18.52 5.83 15.15
C CYS A 67 17.55 6.27 14.04
N ARG A 68 18.01 6.33 12.80
CA ARG A 68 17.14 6.68 11.67
C ARG A 68 16.07 5.63 11.39
N LEU A 69 16.32 4.36 11.72
CA LEU A 69 15.34 3.28 11.60
C LEU A 69 14.26 3.31 12.70
N LEU A 70 14.39 4.18 13.72
CA LEU A 70 13.34 4.41 14.73
C LEU A 70 12.20 5.29 14.23
N ARG A 71 12.26 5.74 12.99
CA ARG A 71 11.18 6.53 12.35
C ARG A 71 9.88 5.74 12.32
N THR A 72 8.80 6.42 12.75
CA THR A 72 7.45 5.84 12.76
C THR A 72 6.42 6.82 12.21
N TYR A 73 5.34 6.25 11.66
CA TYR A 73 4.13 6.95 11.26
C TYR A 73 2.94 6.34 11.99
N SER A 74 2.12 7.17 12.61
CA SER A 74 0.83 6.76 13.15
C SER A 74 -0.27 7.42 12.33
N LEU A 75 -0.97 6.65 11.50
CA LEU A 75 -2.07 7.12 10.66
C LEU A 75 -3.39 6.76 11.36
N ARG A 76 -4.09 7.77 11.85
CA ARG A 76 -5.29 7.59 12.67
C ARG A 76 -6.54 7.64 11.80
N ALA A 77 -7.60 6.97 12.26
CA ALA A 77 -8.90 6.95 11.58
C ALA A 77 -9.57 8.34 11.52
N ASP A 78 -9.22 9.25 12.44
CA ASP A 78 -9.71 10.63 12.47
C ASP A 78 -8.98 11.58 11.51
N GLY A 79 -8.08 11.03 10.67
CA GLY A 79 -7.33 11.80 9.66
C GLY A 79 -6.07 12.49 10.21
N TYR A 80 -5.72 12.31 11.48
CA TYR A 80 -4.44 12.80 12.01
C TYR A 80 -3.31 11.82 11.71
N ALA A 81 -2.14 12.38 11.43
CA ALA A 81 -0.87 11.66 11.31
C ALA A 81 0.12 12.17 12.35
N ILE A 82 0.82 11.24 12.99
CA ILE A 82 1.94 11.55 13.90
C ILE A 82 3.19 10.91 13.29
N TYR A 83 4.18 11.74 13.02
CA TYR A 83 5.49 11.32 12.57
C TYR A 83 6.49 11.47 13.72
N SER A 84 7.17 10.39 14.07
CA SER A 84 8.23 10.39 15.08
C SER A 84 9.53 9.90 14.48
N SER A 85 10.63 10.48 14.89
CA SER A 85 11.99 10.11 14.48
C SER A 85 12.97 10.29 15.62
N ALA A 86 14.16 9.76 15.44
CA ALA A 86 15.29 9.96 16.35
C ALA A 86 16.57 10.25 15.56
N GLU A 87 17.49 10.94 16.20
CA GLU A 87 18.81 11.26 15.68
C GLU A 87 19.90 10.80 16.67
N GLY A 88 21.15 10.91 16.26
CA GLY A 88 22.30 10.58 17.10
C GLY A 88 23.17 9.49 16.50
N GLU A 89 24.14 9.02 17.30
CA GLU A 89 25.04 7.92 16.96
C GLU A 89 24.39 6.58 17.34
N GLU A 90 24.88 5.51 16.75
CA GLU A 90 24.40 4.17 17.05
C GLU A 90 24.52 3.86 18.56
N GLY A 91 23.41 3.48 19.19
CA GLY A 91 23.32 3.21 20.63
C GLY A 91 23.05 4.43 21.51
N ALA A 92 23.06 5.66 20.95
CA ALA A 92 22.77 6.91 21.67
C ALA A 92 21.71 7.75 20.87
N CYS A 93 20.57 7.13 20.57
CA CYS A 93 19.52 7.78 19.81
C CYS A 93 18.70 8.72 20.69
N GLU A 94 18.58 9.97 20.28
CA GLU A 94 17.77 10.99 20.92
C GLU A 94 16.44 11.16 20.14
N PRO A 95 15.27 10.97 20.77
CA PRO A 95 14.00 11.22 20.11
C PRO A 95 13.87 12.71 19.75
N LEU A 96 13.41 12.97 18.52
CA LEU A 96 13.01 14.31 18.12
C LEU A 96 11.54 14.57 18.49
N GLU A 97 11.18 15.84 18.58
CA GLU A 97 9.79 16.24 18.81
C GLU A 97 8.89 15.67 17.69
N PRO A 98 7.80 14.96 18.06
CA PRO A 98 6.88 14.42 17.07
C PRO A 98 6.22 15.53 16.26
N ARG A 99 6.07 15.30 14.96
CA ARG A 99 5.36 16.21 14.04
C ARG A 99 3.94 15.74 13.85
N LEU A 100 2.99 16.67 14.01
CA LEU A 100 1.57 16.44 13.78
C LEU A 100 1.18 17.01 12.43
N SER A 101 0.39 16.25 11.68
CA SER A 101 -0.23 16.69 10.43
C SER A 101 -1.57 15.98 10.27
N HIS A 102 -2.25 16.27 9.18
CA HIS A 102 -3.37 15.47 8.71
C HIS A 102 -2.89 14.58 7.56
N TRP A 103 -3.63 13.52 7.29
CA TRP A 103 -3.40 12.66 6.14
C TRP A 103 -4.71 12.32 5.42
N ARG A 104 -4.61 12.10 4.13
CA ARG A 104 -5.67 11.54 3.29
C ARG A 104 -5.07 10.67 2.19
N LEU A 105 -5.88 9.76 1.66
CA LEU A 105 -5.53 8.95 0.51
C LEU A 105 -6.37 9.38 -0.69
N GLU A 106 -5.71 9.75 -1.79
CA GLU A 106 -6.31 10.13 -3.07
C GLU A 106 -5.91 9.09 -4.13
N GLY A 107 -6.76 8.08 -4.32
CA GLY A 107 -6.38 6.91 -5.10
C GLY A 107 -5.23 6.17 -4.44
N LYS A 108 -4.04 6.16 -5.06
CA LYS A 108 -2.82 5.59 -4.48
C LYS A 108 -1.90 6.63 -3.84
N ARG A 109 -2.28 7.90 -3.83
CA ARG A 109 -1.46 8.99 -3.35
C ARG A 109 -1.80 9.31 -1.90
N LEU A 110 -0.88 9.03 -0.99
CA LEU A 110 -0.93 9.45 0.40
C LEU A 110 -0.42 10.89 0.51
N VAL A 111 -1.26 11.77 1.03
CA VAL A 111 -0.99 13.21 1.17
C VAL A 111 -0.95 13.58 2.64
N PHE A 112 0.13 14.21 3.09
CA PHE A 112 0.26 14.82 4.40
C PHE A 112 0.11 16.33 4.28
N TYR A 113 -0.70 16.95 5.16
CA TYR A 113 -1.01 18.37 5.05
C TYR A 113 -1.32 19.03 6.41
N ILE A 114 -1.19 20.36 6.48
CA ILE A 114 -1.62 21.20 7.59
C ILE A 114 -2.45 22.36 7.02
N GLY A 115 -3.73 22.47 7.44
CA GLY A 115 -4.65 23.42 6.81
C GLY A 115 -4.77 23.14 5.31
N ASP A 116 -4.43 24.12 4.49
CA ASP A 116 -4.45 24.02 3.01
C ASP A 116 -3.06 23.70 2.41
N GLU A 117 -2.02 23.66 3.24
CA GLU A 117 -0.64 23.41 2.79
C GLU A 117 -0.34 21.91 2.74
N VAL A 118 0.06 21.45 1.55
CA VAL A 118 0.57 20.07 1.39
C VAL A 118 2.04 20.05 1.80
N LEU A 119 2.36 19.21 2.78
CA LEU A 119 3.72 19.05 3.30
C LEU A 119 4.50 18.02 2.49
N GLU A 120 3.85 16.90 2.18
CA GLU A 120 4.50 15.76 1.55
C GLU A 120 3.46 14.88 0.84
N GLU A 121 3.85 14.31 -0.30
CA GLU A 121 3.03 13.36 -1.05
C GLU A 121 3.86 12.12 -1.39
N ALA A 122 3.24 10.94 -1.30
CA ALA A 122 3.87 9.68 -1.67
C ALA A 122 2.90 8.76 -2.41
N GLU A 123 3.39 8.02 -3.39
CA GLU A 123 2.64 6.89 -3.94
C GLU A 123 2.74 5.69 -3.02
N VAL A 124 1.60 5.07 -2.71
CA VAL A 124 1.52 3.87 -1.85
C VAL A 124 1.60 2.63 -2.71
N VAL A 125 2.57 1.78 -2.42
CA VAL A 125 2.75 0.46 -3.04
C VAL A 125 2.68 -0.61 -1.96
N TRP A 126 1.63 -1.41 -1.94
CA TRP A 126 1.52 -2.55 -1.03
C TRP A 126 2.50 -3.64 -1.41
N LEU A 127 3.35 -4.07 -0.49
CA LEU A 127 4.26 -5.19 -0.66
C LEU A 127 3.62 -6.49 -0.16
N ASP A 128 2.90 -6.41 0.97
CA ASP A 128 2.07 -7.48 1.54
C ASP A 128 1.08 -6.87 2.57
N ALA A 129 0.35 -7.69 3.32
CA ALA A 129 -0.63 -7.24 4.32
C ALA A 129 -0.01 -6.44 5.51
N GLN A 130 1.29 -6.54 5.73
CA GLN A 130 2.01 -5.92 6.85
C GLN A 130 3.07 -4.92 6.40
N ARG A 131 3.35 -4.80 5.10
CA ARG A 131 4.38 -3.92 4.58
C ARG A 131 3.89 -3.13 3.38
N LEU A 132 4.27 -1.88 3.36
CA LEU A 132 4.07 -1.01 2.21
C LEU A 132 5.35 -0.25 1.88
N ARG A 133 5.42 0.27 0.66
CA ARG A 133 6.43 1.20 0.22
C ARG A 133 5.77 2.54 -0.10
N LEU A 134 6.36 3.60 0.38
CA LEU A 134 6.03 4.98 0.01
C LEU A 134 7.08 5.50 -0.94
N ASP A 135 6.67 5.91 -2.14
CA ASP A 135 7.55 6.48 -3.16
C ASP A 135 7.35 7.99 -3.22
N PHE A 136 8.39 8.75 -2.91
CA PHE A 136 8.39 10.21 -2.87
C PHE A 136 9.13 10.77 -4.08
N VAL A 137 8.49 11.67 -4.81
CA VAL A 137 9.14 12.41 -5.88
C VAL A 137 9.76 13.68 -5.30
N VAL A 138 11.08 13.75 -5.33
CA VAL A 138 11.83 14.93 -4.93
C VAL A 138 12.13 15.77 -6.16
N ASP A 139 11.65 17.02 -6.17
CA ASP A 139 11.90 17.99 -7.23
C ASP A 139 12.73 19.14 -6.66
N LEU A 140 14.03 19.11 -6.93
CA LEU A 140 14.97 20.14 -6.45
C LEU A 140 14.84 21.47 -7.21
N ALA A 141 14.18 21.49 -8.37
CA ALA A 141 13.97 22.75 -9.09
C ALA A 141 13.05 23.72 -8.33
N GLN A 142 12.15 23.17 -7.49
CA GLN A 142 11.24 23.99 -6.68
C GLN A 142 11.88 24.52 -5.38
N SER A 143 13.00 23.95 -4.95
CA SER A 143 13.68 24.33 -3.69
C SER A 143 14.89 25.25 -3.89
N GLN A 144 15.22 25.62 -5.12
CA GLN A 144 16.38 26.47 -5.39
C GLN A 144 16.01 27.95 -5.49
N ASP A 145 16.32 28.69 -4.44
CA ASP A 145 16.42 30.16 -4.46
C ASP A 145 17.63 30.63 -5.32
N GLY A 146 17.77 30.10 -6.51
CA GLY A 146 18.57 30.65 -7.59
C GLY A 146 20.11 30.61 -7.46
N GLN A 147 20.72 29.86 -6.53
CA GLN A 147 22.14 30.08 -6.22
C GLN A 147 23.15 28.97 -6.48
N THR A 148 22.79 27.78 -6.94
CA THR A 148 23.83 26.79 -7.31
C THR A 148 23.34 25.81 -8.37
N PRO A 149 24.09 25.59 -9.48
CA PRO A 149 23.79 24.47 -10.38
C PRO A 149 24.00 23.17 -9.61
N SER A 150 22.92 22.46 -9.34
CA SER A 150 22.94 21.19 -8.66
C SER A 150 23.67 20.13 -9.51
N VAL A 151 24.63 19.43 -8.93
CA VAL A 151 25.29 18.26 -9.54
C VAL A 151 24.33 17.06 -9.55
N TRP A 152 23.18 17.16 -8.84
CA TRP A 152 22.16 16.13 -8.73
C TRP A 152 21.08 16.30 -9.81
N PRO A 153 20.45 15.21 -10.26
CA PRO A 153 19.29 15.32 -11.11
C PRO A 153 18.23 16.18 -10.42
N LEU A 154 17.68 17.15 -11.17
CA LEU A 154 16.66 18.07 -10.64
C LEU A 154 15.42 17.35 -10.10
N LYS A 155 15.18 16.10 -10.53
CA LYS A 155 14.08 15.27 -10.08
C LYS A 155 14.53 13.82 -9.91
N PHE A 156 14.24 13.23 -8.75
CA PHE A 156 14.51 11.83 -8.44
C PHE A 156 13.43 11.28 -7.50
N THR A 157 13.37 9.95 -7.43
CA THR A 157 12.41 9.28 -6.54
C THR A 157 13.16 8.63 -5.39
N THR A 158 12.71 8.89 -4.16
CA THR A 158 13.14 8.17 -2.97
C THR A 158 12.04 7.23 -2.52
N TYR A 159 12.37 6.23 -1.73
CA TYR A 159 11.39 5.32 -1.17
C TYR A 159 11.62 5.06 0.31
N GLN A 160 10.54 4.67 0.99
CA GLN A 160 10.55 4.17 2.35
C GLN A 160 9.74 2.88 2.40
N ILE A 161 10.31 1.79 2.90
CA ILE A 161 9.57 0.56 3.21
C ILE A 161 9.19 0.62 4.68
N LEU A 162 7.90 0.52 4.93
CA LEU A 162 7.32 0.57 6.26
C LEU A 162 6.70 -0.79 6.60
N ARG A 163 6.89 -1.22 7.84
CA ARG A 163 6.22 -2.38 8.42
C ARG A 163 5.18 -1.93 9.44
N ARG A 164 4.02 -2.57 9.42
CA ARG A 164 3.00 -2.40 10.45
C ARG A 164 3.52 -2.94 11.79
N VAL A 165 3.33 -2.16 12.85
CA VAL A 165 3.66 -2.58 14.22
C VAL A 165 2.42 -2.46 15.10
N ASN A 166 2.31 -3.36 16.07
CA ASN A 166 1.26 -3.24 17.09
C ASN A 166 1.59 -2.06 18.02
N GLN A 167 0.58 -1.36 18.49
CA GLN A 167 0.75 -0.43 19.61
C GLN A 167 1.22 -1.25 20.83
N VAL A 168 2.33 -0.85 21.41
CA VAL A 168 2.77 -1.32 22.72
C VAL A 168 2.14 -0.44 23.78
#